data_ef6600b6363e85c27be13491547657b8
#
_entry.id   ef6600b6363e85c27be13491547657b8
#
_cell.length_a   1.000
_cell.length_b   1.000
_cell.length_c   1.000
_cell.angle_alpha   90.00
_cell.angle_beta   90.00
_cell.angle_gamma   90.00
#
_symmetry.space_group_name_H-M   'P 1'
#
loop_
_entity.id
_entity.type
_entity.pdbx_description
1 polymer ?
#
loop_
_entity_poly.entity_id
_entity_poly.type
_entity_poly.pdbx_seq_one_letter_code
_entity_poly.pdbx_strand_id
1 'polypeptide(L)'
;MEGRHIVGRAFLEALASRDFEGVEAILDPDIRFRGLLPGGLRELSGAAAVTDQFRSWFEKPDAFEVEGSGAEDVADRLRISYRFRLHDERGWTVIEQLAFCDADDGRLERIDLVCSGFRPAVEPAAGDVHHFDAADLGCADGLAQEFRRRIQAIPVGDALVVAARDPAAKEELPSLARLLGNTVRSVESLDDGRLLITVERVK
;
A
#
# COMPACT_ATOMS: atom_id res chain seq x y z
N MET A 1 1.99 -28.50 -5.19
CA MET A 1 1.07 -27.37 -5.40
C MET A 1 1.90 -26.12 -5.20
N GLU A 2 2.27 -25.46 -6.27
CA GLU A 2 2.80 -24.10 -6.16
C GLU A 2 1.69 -23.22 -5.59
N GLY A 3 2.01 -22.41 -4.58
CA GLY A 3 1.02 -21.64 -3.88
C GLY A 3 0.34 -20.63 -4.80
N ARG A 4 -0.96 -20.44 -4.68
CA ARG A 4 -1.77 -19.46 -5.44
C ARG A 4 -1.20 -18.05 -5.33
N HIS A 5 -0.48 -17.74 -4.26
CA HIS A 5 0.19 -16.45 -4.07
C HIS A 5 1.21 -16.13 -5.19
N ILE A 6 1.77 -17.15 -5.89
CA ILE A 6 2.66 -16.95 -7.04
C ILE A 6 1.91 -16.27 -8.18
N VAL A 7 0.71 -16.79 -8.50
CA VAL A 7 -0.17 -16.20 -9.53
C VAL A 7 -0.57 -14.76 -9.14
N GLY A 8 -0.90 -14.55 -7.87
CA GLY A 8 -1.22 -13.21 -7.36
C GLY A 8 -0.07 -12.22 -7.47
N ARG A 9 1.17 -12.66 -7.22
CA ARG A 9 2.37 -11.83 -7.42
C ARG A 9 2.59 -11.51 -8.88
N ALA A 10 2.51 -12.50 -9.77
CA ALA A 10 2.64 -12.28 -11.21
C ALA A 10 1.59 -11.28 -11.72
N PHE A 11 0.34 -11.39 -11.24
CA PHE A 11 -0.72 -10.43 -11.55
C PHE A 11 -0.38 -9.01 -11.07
N LEU A 12 0.13 -8.86 -9.83
CA LEU A 12 0.53 -7.57 -9.29
C LEU A 12 1.72 -6.96 -10.02
N GLU A 13 2.70 -7.78 -10.43
CA GLU A 13 3.86 -7.34 -11.19
C GLU A 13 3.45 -6.85 -12.59
N ALA A 14 2.61 -7.61 -13.30
CA ALA A 14 2.08 -7.22 -14.60
C ALA A 14 1.26 -5.92 -14.49
N LEU A 15 0.42 -5.80 -13.46
CA LEU A 15 -0.39 -4.61 -13.24
C LEU A 15 0.47 -3.38 -12.89
N ALA A 16 1.47 -3.53 -12.04
CA ALA A 16 2.39 -2.47 -11.63
C ALA A 16 3.26 -1.97 -12.78
N SER A 17 3.66 -2.86 -13.70
CA SER A 17 4.40 -2.51 -14.92
C SER A 17 3.50 -2.06 -16.07
N ARG A 18 2.17 -2.10 -15.89
CA ARG A 18 1.16 -1.81 -16.92
C ARG A 18 1.30 -2.74 -18.15
N ASP A 19 1.77 -3.95 -17.91
CA ASP A 19 1.81 -5.02 -18.90
C ASP A 19 0.44 -5.70 -18.98
N PHE A 20 -0.46 -5.12 -19.77
CA PHE A 20 -1.82 -5.64 -19.90
C PHE A 20 -1.91 -6.93 -20.71
N GLU A 21 -0.91 -7.24 -21.54
CA GLU A 21 -0.81 -8.55 -22.19
C GLU A 21 -0.45 -9.62 -21.14
N GLY A 22 0.49 -9.31 -20.25
CA GLY A 22 0.81 -10.13 -19.10
C GLY A 22 -0.37 -10.32 -18.14
N VAL A 23 -1.14 -9.25 -17.88
CA VAL A 23 -2.38 -9.37 -17.10
C VAL A 23 -3.35 -10.35 -17.77
N GLU A 24 -3.62 -10.22 -19.08
CA GLU A 24 -4.54 -11.10 -19.80
C GLU A 24 -4.08 -12.56 -19.79
N ALA A 25 -2.78 -12.82 -19.94
CA ALA A 25 -2.21 -14.14 -19.93
C ALA A 25 -2.36 -14.92 -18.60
N ILE A 26 -2.48 -14.18 -17.50
CA ILE A 26 -2.67 -14.73 -16.14
C ILE A 26 -4.16 -15.02 -15.84
N LEU A 27 -5.07 -14.44 -16.61
CA LEU A 27 -6.50 -14.66 -16.46
C LEU A 27 -6.95 -15.92 -17.19
N ASP A 28 -7.89 -16.66 -16.61
CA ASP A 28 -8.59 -17.72 -17.33
C ASP A 28 -9.43 -17.12 -18.47
N PRO A 29 -9.50 -17.75 -19.66
CA PRO A 29 -10.33 -17.24 -20.75
C PRO A 29 -11.78 -16.99 -20.36
N ASP A 30 -12.34 -17.77 -19.44
CA ASP A 30 -13.72 -17.69 -18.96
C ASP A 30 -13.83 -17.03 -17.58
N ILE A 31 -12.81 -16.27 -17.16
CA ILE A 31 -12.75 -15.59 -15.86
C ILE A 31 -14.03 -14.82 -15.56
N ARG A 32 -14.46 -14.84 -14.31
CA ARG A 32 -15.53 -14.01 -13.78
C ARG A 32 -14.98 -12.92 -12.87
N PHE A 33 -15.33 -11.69 -13.18
CA PHE A 33 -15.00 -10.52 -12.37
C PHE A 33 -16.27 -9.94 -11.77
N ARG A 34 -16.20 -9.65 -10.47
CA ARG A 34 -17.23 -8.93 -9.74
C ARG A 34 -16.58 -7.86 -8.89
N GLY A 35 -16.83 -6.59 -9.21
CA GLY A 35 -16.22 -5.45 -8.53
C GLY A 35 -17.26 -4.57 -7.86
N LEU A 36 -17.13 -4.35 -6.55
CA LEU A 36 -17.84 -3.29 -5.86
C LEU A 36 -17.05 -1.99 -6.01
N LEU A 37 -17.50 -1.14 -6.93
CA LEU A 37 -16.89 0.13 -7.28
C LEU A 37 -17.70 1.28 -6.68
N PRO A 38 -17.15 2.50 -6.57
CA PRO A 38 -17.90 3.66 -6.07
C PRO A 38 -19.20 3.95 -6.83
N GLY A 39 -19.23 3.60 -8.13
CA GLY A 39 -20.44 3.74 -8.98
C GLY A 39 -21.42 2.57 -8.89
N GLY A 40 -21.14 1.56 -8.05
CA GLY A 40 -21.97 0.37 -7.87
C GLY A 40 -21.28 -0.93 -8.28
N LEU A 41 -22.07 -2.00 -8.30
CA LEU A 41 -21.58 -3.33 -8.68
C LEU A 41 -21.33 -3.40 -10.19
N ARG A 42 -20.16 -3.96 -10.56
CA ARG A 42 -19.82 -4.28 -11.94
C ARG A 42 -19.50 -5.76 -12.06
N GLU A 43 -20.05 -6.41 -13.07
CA GLU A 43 -19.77 -7.80 -13.39
C GLU A 43 -19.27 -7.89 -14.84
N LEU A 44 -18.20 -8.66 -15.05
CA LEU A 44 -17.57 -8.90 -16.35
C LEU A 44 -17.22 -10.38 -16.46
N SER A 45 -17.15 -10.87 -17.70
CA SER A 45 -16.70 -12.24 -18.00
C SER A 45 -15.74 -12.22 -19.17
N GLY A 46 -14.75 -13.09 -19.12
CA GLY A 46 -13.70 -13.26 -20.13
C GLY A 46 -12.48 -12.39 -19.89
N ALA A 47 -11.30 -12.97 -20.18
CA ALA A 47 -10.01 -12.35 -19.90
C ALA A 47 -9.86 -10.97 -20.55
N ALA A 48 -10.21 -10.82 -21.82
CA ALA A 48 -10.12 -9.55 -22.53
C ALA A 48 -10.95 -8.43 -21.86
N ALA A 49 -12.22 -8.70 -21.50
CA ALA A 49 -13.10 -7.71 -20.88
C ALA A 49 -12.60 -7.28 -19.49
N VAL A 50 -12.05 -8.23 -18.72
CA VAL A 50 -11.47 -7.96 -17.40
C VAL A 50 -10.18 -7.16 -17.55
N THR A 51 -9.32 -7.51 -18.48
CA THR A 51 -8.08 -6.78 -18.78
C THR A 51 -8.37 -5.35 -19.23
N ASP A 52 -9.36 -5.14 -20.10
CA ASP A 52 -9.77 -3.81 -20.54
C ASP A 52 -10.29 -2.94 -19.39
N GLN A 53 -10.91 -3.56 -18.38
CA GLN A 53 -11.29 -2.84 -17.17
C GLN A 53 -10.07 -2.33 -16.40
N PHE A 54 -9.03 -3.15 -16.18
CA PHE A 54 -7.78 -2.74 -15.53
C PHE A 54 -7.02 -1.73 -16.40
N ARG A 55 -6.98 -1.94 -17.70
CA ARG A 55 -6.41 -1.00 -18.69
C ARG A 55 -7.07 0.37 -18.58
N SER A 56 -8.39 0.42 -18.52
CA SER A 56 -9.15 1.67 -18.42
C SER A 56 -8.81 2.49 -17.16
N TRP A 57 -8.37 1.81 -16.10
CA TRP A 57 -7.99 2.45 -14.85
C TRP A 57 -6.54 2.92 -14.84
N PHE A 58 -5.62 2.16 -15.46
CA PHE A 58 -4.19 2.30 -15.19
C PHE A 58 -3.32 2.64 -16.40
N GLU A 59 -3.84 2.61 -17.63
CA GLU A 59 -3.04 2.89 -18.83
C GLU A 59 -2.70 4.38 -19.00
N LYS A 60 -3.66 5.27 -18.70
CA LYS A 60 -3.55 6.70 -19.04
C LYS A 60 -2.70 7.57 -18.11
N PRO A 61 -2.54 7.27 -16.81
CA PRO A 61 -1.72 8.10 -15.94
C PRO A 61 -0.31 8.27 -16.49
N ASP A 62 0.23 9.49 -16.43
CA ASP A 62 1.58 9.83 -16.87
C ASP A 62 2.65 9.42 -15.84
N ALA A 63 2.28 9.34 -14.54
CA ALA A 63 3.10 8.74 -13.50
C ALA A 63 2.31 7.70 -12.69
N PHE A 64 3.02 6.66 -12.24
CA PHE A 64 2.46 5.52 -11.55
C PHE A 64 3.41 5.04 -10.44
N GLU A 65 2.95 5.02 -9.21
CA GLU A 65 3.73 4.60 -8.04
C GLU A 65 2.98 3.50 -7.28
N VAL A 66 3.72 2.47 -6.86
CA VAL A 66 3.20 1.41 -6.00
C VAL A 66 3.51 1.76 -4.55
N GLU A 67 2.50 2.20 -3.79
CA GLU A 67 2.66 2.50 -2.36
C GLU A 67 2.62 1.22 -1.50
N GLY A 68 1.97 0.18 -1.99
CA GLY A 68 1.92 -1.11 -1.33
C GLY A 68 1.19 -2.14 -2.18
N SER A 69 1.62 -3.40 -2.07
CA SER A 69 0.96 -4.53 -2.73
C SER A 69 1.24 -5.82 -1.97
N GLY A 70 0.33 -6.78 -2.06
CA GLY A 70 0.49 -8.08 -1.45
C GLY A 70 -0.43 -9.13 -2.05
N ALA A 71 0.07 -10.36 -2.11
CA ALA A 71 -0.68 -11.54 -2.48
C ALA A 71 -0.42 -12.65 -1.45
N GLU A 72 -1.48 -13.19 -0.87
CA GLU A 72 -1.40 -14.21 0.16
C GLU A 72 -2.54 -15.21 0.07
N ASP A 73 -2.27 -16.46 0.45
CA ASP A 73 -3.28 -17.48 0.54
C ASP A 73 -4.09 -17.30 1.84
N VAL A 74 -5.43 -17.20 1.73
CA VAL A 74 -6.37 -17.10 2.86
C VAL A 74 -7.38 -18.22 2.72
N ALA A 75 -7.23 -19.25 3.52
CA ALA A 75 -7.98 -20.50 3.43
C ALA A 75 -7.86 -21.12 2.03
N ASP A 76 -8.97 -21.25 1.31
CA ASP A 76 -9.03 -21.80 -0.04
C ASP A 76 -9.00 -20.73 -1.15
N ARG A 77 -8.85 -19.45 -0.79
CA ARG A 77 -8.83 -18.33 -1.74
C ARG A 77 -7.50 -17.57 -1.68
N LEU A 78 -7.19 -16.89 -2.76
CA LEU A 78 -6.09 -15.94 -2.85
C LEU A 78 -6.60 -14.53 -2.53
N ARG A 79 -5.95 -13.85 -1.58
CA ARG A 79 -6.16 -12.42 -1.34
C ARG A 79 -5.11 -11.62 -2.07
N ILE A 80 -5.54 -10.66 -2.88
CA ILE A 80 -4.69 -9.67 -3.55
C ILE A 80 -5.08 -8.29 -3.04
N SER A 81 -4.11 -7.50 -2.64
CA SER A 81 -4.34 -6.12 -2.23
C SER A 81 -3.26 -5.21 -2.81
N TYR A 82 -3.64 -4.00 -3.17
CA TYR A 82 -2.69 -2.99 -3.62
C TYR A 82 -3.21 -1.58 -3.39
N ARG A 83 -2.27 -0.67 -3.27
CA ARG A 83 -2.48 0.76 -3.21
C ARG A 83 -1.54 1.41 -4.20
N PHE A 84 -2.12 2.08 -5.17
CA PHE A 84 -1.39 2.77 -6.23
C PHE A 84 -1.64 4.27 -6.14
N ARG A 85 -0.60 5.03 -6.42
CA ARG A 85 -0.63 6.47 -6.56
C ARG A 85 -0.39 6.80 -8.02
N LEU A 86 -1.23 7.65 -8.57
CA LEU A 86 -1.34 7.90 -10.00
C LEU A 86 -1.36 9.40 -10.23
N HIS A 87 -0.67 9.88 -11.26
CA HIS A 87 -0.71 11.27 -11.69
C HIS A 87 -1.35 11.37 -13.07
N ASP A 88 -2.23 12.33 -13.24
CA ASP A 88 -2.80 12.73 -14.53
C ASP A 88 -2.97 14.26 -14.56
N GLU A 89 -3.60 14.80 -15.61
CA GLU A 89 -3.86 16.23 -15.77
C GLU A 89 -4.61 16.88 -14.58
N ARG A 90 -5.27 16.08 -13.73
CA ARG A 90 -6.01 16.53 -12.54
C ARG A 90 -5.15 16.51 -11.28
N GLY A 91 -3.91 16.03 -11.39
CA GLY A 91 -2.96 15.87 -10.29
C GLY A 91 -2.90 14.46 -9.74
N TRP A 92 -2.32 14.31 -8.55
CA TRP A 92 -2.13 13.02 -7.92
C TRP A 92 -3.42 12.47 -7.33
N THR A 93 -3.68 11.21 -7.62
CA THR A 93 -4.78 10.43 -7.03
C THR A 93 -4.24 9.14 -6.42
N VAL A 94 -4.96 8.59 -5.47
CA VAL A 94 -4.71 7.28 -4.89
C VAL A 94 -5.90 6.37 -5.13
N ILE A 95 -5.63 5.10 -5.41
CA ILE A 95 -6.62 4.04 -5.47
C ILE A 95 -6.15 2.87 -4.61
N GLU A 96 -7.08 2.29 -3.87
CA GLU A 96 -6.85 1.12 -3.05
C GLU A 96 -7.86 0.04 -3.43
N GLN A 97 -7.36 -1.16 -3.69
CA GLN A 97 -8.20 -2.29 -4.07
C GLN A 97 -7.82 -3.52 -3.27
N LEU A 98 -8.84 -4.30 -2.92
CA LEU A 98 -8.73 -5.59 -2.27
C LEU A 98 -9.58 -6.58 -3.06
N ALA A 99 -9.00 -7.71 -3.42
CA ALA A 99 -9.70 -8.78 -4.12
C ALA A 99 -9.52 -10.12 -3.42
N PHE A 100 -10.57 -10.93 -3.44
CA PHE A 100 -10.49 -12.36 -3.19
C PHE A 100 -10.68 -13.09 -4.52
N CYS A 101 -9.72 -13.95 -4.84
CA CYS A 101 -9.63 -14.61 -6.11
C CYS A 101 -9.68 -16.13 -5.95
N ASP A 102 -10.30 -16.80 -6.90
CA ASP A 102 -10.14 -18.22 -7.12
C ASP A 102 -9.08 -18.40 -8.22
N ALA A 103 -8.17 -19.34 -8.02
CA ALA A 103 -7.08 -19.61 -8.95
C ALA A 103 -6.85 -21.12 -9.08
N ASP A 104 -6.73 -21.59 -10.32
CA ASP A 104 -6.38 -22.95 -10.65
C ASP A 104 -5.40 -22.97 -11.84
N ASP A 105 -4.57 -24.00 -11.91
CA ASP A 105 -3.59 -24.23 -12.99
C ASP A 105 -2.78 -22.98 -13.39
N GLY A 106 -2.41 -22.16 -12.39
CA GLY A 106 -1.59 -20.96 -12.61
C GLY A 106 -2.35 -19.76 -13.20
N ARG A 107 -3.69 -19.76 -13.20
CA ARG A 107 -4.55 -18.69 -13.70
C ARG A 107 -5.60 -18.28 -12.69
N LEU A 108 -6.04 -17.02 -12.78
CA LEU A 108 -7.16 -16.50 -12.00
C LEU A 108 -8.46 -16.81 -12.73
N GLU A 109 -9.36 -17.55 -12.08
CA GLU A 109 -10.68 -17.93 -12.61
C GLU A 109 -11.79 -16.99 -12.14
N ARG A 110 -11.59 -16.36 -10.98
CA ARG A 110 -12.54 -15.43 -10.41
C ARG A 110 -11.85 -14.32 -9.63
N ILE A 111 -12.37 -13.11 -9.75
CA ILE A 111 -11.97 -11.94 -8.98
C ILE A 111 -13.21 -11.28 -8.37
N ASP A 112 -13.29 -11.30 -7.03
CA ASP A 112 -14.26 -10.51 -6.27
C ASP A 112 -13.51 -9.32 -5.65
N LEU A 113 -13.75 -8.10 -6.15
CA LEU A 113 -12.95 -6.92 -5.86
C LEU A 113 -13.75 -5.83 -5.17
N VAL A 114 -13.13 -5.18 -4.19
CA VAL A 114 -13.60 -3.93 -3.58
C VAL A 114 -12.61 -2.81 -3.92
N CYS A 115 -13.15 -1.68 -4.36
CA CYS A 115 -12.38 -0.54 -4.83
C CYS A 115 -12.75 0.73 -4.07
N SER A 116 -11.76 1.47 -3.55
CA SER A 116 -11.95 2.77 -2.93
C SER A 116 -12.41 3.85 -3.90
N GLY A 117 -12.21 3.63 -5.20
CA GLY A 117 -12.24 4.67 -6.23
C GLY A 117 -10.99 5.54 -6.18
N PHE A 118 -10.83 6.34 -7.24
CA PHE A 118 -9.77 7.32 -7.31
C PHE A 118 -10.10 8.48 -6.37
N ARG A 119 -9.22 8.74 -5.40
CA ARG A 119 -9.32 9.83 -4.44
C ARG A 119 -8.15 10.77 -4.66
N PRO A 120 -8.32 12.09 -4.53
CA PRO A 120 -7.17 12.98 -4.52
C PRO A 120 -6.12 12.45 -3.55
N ALA A 121 -4.91 12.23 -4.02
CA ALA A 121 -3.80 12.00 -3.13
C ALA A 121 -3.61 13.29 -2.35
N VAL A 122 -3.86 13.22 -1.06
CA VAL A 122 -3.42 14.32 -0.19
C VAL A 122 -1.91 14.25 -0.28
N GLU A 123 -1.30 15.16 -1.04
CA GLU A 123 0.13 15.37 -0.86
C GLU A 123 0.30 15.68 0.62
N PRO A 124 1.22 15.00 1.33
CA PRO A 124 1.63 15.54 2.60
C PRO A 124 1.99 16.98 2.30
N ALA A 125 1.30 17.92 2.93
CA ALA A 125 1.80 19.28 2.95
C ALA A 125 3.29 19.12 3.20
N ALA A 126 4.14 19.73 2.34
CA ALA A 126 5.58 19.67 2.52
C ALA A 126 5.88 20.44 3.82
N GLY A 127 5.58 19.77 4.92
CA GLY A 127 5.89 20.25 6.24
C GLY A 127 7.40 20.10 6.46
N ASP A 128 7.93 20.87 7.35
CA ASP A 128 9.33 20.75 7.72
C ASP A 128 9.62 19.39 8.33
N VAL A 129 10.83 18.88 8.08
CA VAL A 129 11.30 17.62 8.63
C VAL A 129 12.14 17.91 9.88
N HIS A 130 11.65 17.45 11.00
CA HIS A 130 12.31 17.55 12.30
C HIS A 130 13.06 16.24 12.58
N HIS A 131 14.25 16.33 13.10
CA HIS A 131 15.07 15.15 13.42
C HIS A 131 15.21 14.97 14.93
N PHE A 132 15.09 13.74 15.36
CA PHE A 132 15.35 13.30 16.72
C PHE A 132 16.28 12.09 16.73
N ASP A 133 17.51 12.30 17.16
CA ASP A 133 18.42 11.20 17.43
C ASP A 133 18.17 10.73 18.87
N ALA A 134 17.56 9.56 18.98
CA ALA A 134 17.30 8.91 20.25
C ALA A 134 18.53 8.20 20.81
N ALA A 135 19.58 8.06 20.00
CA ALA A 135 20.82 7.36 20.37
C ALA A 135 20.53 5.99 21.00
N ASP A 136 20.93 5.79 22.26
CA ASP A 136 20.73 4.55 22.99
C ASP A 136 19.48 4.59 23.90
N LEU A 137 18.60 5.59 23.73
CA LEU A 137 17.37 5.68 24.51
C LEU A 137 16.44 4.52 24.13
N GLY A 138 16.26 3.60 25.04
CA GLY A 138 15.32 2.48 24.86
C GLY A 138 13.91 2.83 25.36
N CYS A 139 12.98 1.93 25.08
CA CYS A 139 11.59 2.10 25.54
C CYS A 139 11.48 2.15 27.06
N ALA A 140 12.31 1.40 27.80
CA ALA A 140 12.38 1.46 29.25
C ALA A 140 12.95 2.79 29.76
N ASP A 141 13.70 3.51 28.94
CA ASP A 141 14.40 4.74 29.29
C ASP A 141 13.64 6.01 28.89
N GLY A 142 12.38 5.86 28.45
CA GLY A 142 11.49 6.99 28.14
C GLY A 142 11.41 7.41 26.69
N LEU A 143 11.90 6.59 25.73
CA LEU A 143 11.80 6.85 24.29
C LEU A 143 10.37 7.18 23.85
N ALA A 144 9.39 6.40 24.30
CA ALA A 144 7.97 6.63 24.00
C ALA A 144 7.45 7.98 24.50
N GLN A 145 7.91 8.41 25.70
CA GLN A 145 7.51 9.69 26.27
C GLN A 145 8.14 10.86 25.51
N GLU A 146 9.41 10.74 25.16
CA GLU A 146 10.14 11.78 24.41
C GLU A 146 9.61 11.88 22.97
N PHE A 147 9.32 10.76 22.32
CA PHE A 147 8.63 10.74 21.02
C PHE A 147 7.30 11.51 21.08
N ARG A 148 6.45 11.17 22.07
CA ARG A 148 5.15 11.85 22.24
C ARG A 148 5.32 13.35 22.41
N ARG A 149 6.25 13.78 23.25
CA ARG A 149 6.54 15.20 23.48
C ARG A 149 6.95 15.91 22.20
N ARG A 150 7.84 15.29 21.39
CA ARG A 150 8.36 15.90 20.17
C ARG A 150 7.34 15.92 19.04
N ILE A 151 6.61 14.85 18.80
CA ILE A 151 5.60 14.83 17.75
C ILE A 151 4.46 15.83 18.03
N GLN A 152 4.16 16.09 19.30
CA GLN A 152 3.17 17.10 19.67
C GLN A 152 3.69 18.55 19.60
N ALA A 153 5.00 18.72 19.56
CA ALA A 153 5.63 20.05 19.53
C ALA A 153 5.83 20.60 18.11
N ILE A 154 5.86 19.74 17.09
CA ILE A 154 6.01 20.17 15.68
C ILE A 154 4.64 20.59 15.11
N PRO A 155 4.56 21.43 14.08
CA PRO A 155 3.28 21.78 13.43
C PRO A 155 2.57 20.58 12.82
N VAL A 156 1.25 20.65 12.66
CA VAL A 156 0.48 19.67 11.89
C VAL A 156 0.88 19.76 10.43
N GLY A 157 1.14 18.60 9.81
CA GLY A 157 1.69 18.46 8.47
C GLY A 157 3.20 18.26 8.43
N ASP A 158 3.91 18.58 9.54
CA ASP A 158 5.35 18.31 9.64
C ASP A 158 5.64 16.84 9.94
N ALA A 159 6.85 16.40 9.61
CA ALA A 159 7.32 15.06 9.88
C ALA A 159 8.42 15.04 10.96
N LEU A 160 8.36 14.05 11.85
CA LEU A 160 9.41 13.74 12.80
C LEU A 160 10.15 12.46 12.35
N VAL A 161 11.44 12.57 12.08
CA VAL A 161 12.33 11.43 11.82
C VAL A 161 13.04 11.09 13.12
N VAL A 162 12.79 9.88 13.61
CA VAL A 162 13.43 9.34 14.82
C VAL A 162 14.51 8.35 14.40
N ALA A 163 15.75 8.60 14.79
CA ALA A 163 16.84 7.65 14.69
C ALA A 163 17.00 6.93 16.03
N ALA A 164 16.82 5.61 16.04
CA ALA A 164 16.92 4.78 17.27
C ALA A 164 17.81 3.57 17.04
N ARG A 165 18.49 3.10 18.10
CA ARG A 165 19.28 1.86 18.08
C ARG A 165 18.56 0.70 18.71
N ASP A 166 17.56 0.97 19.54
CA ASP A 166 16.76 -0.07 20.19
C ASP A 166 15.88 -0.78 19.16
N PRO A 167 16.05 -2.11 18.93
CA PRO A 167 15.23 -2.86 17.98
C PRO A 167 13.73 -2.83 18.31
N ALA A 168 13.35 -2.70 19.58
CA ALA A 168 11.97 -2.63 20.01
C ALA A 168 11.26 -1.37 19.45
N ALA A 169 12.00 -0.30 19.17
CA ALA A 169 11.46 0.92 18.57
C ALA A 169 10.75 0.66 17.24
N LYS A 170 11.15 -0.39 16.49
CA LYS A 170 10.56 -0.77 15.21
C LYS A 170 9.06 -1.08 15.31
N GLU A 171 8.63 -1.68 16.41
CA GLU A 171 7.22 -2.06 16.62
C GLU A 171 6.49 -1.03 17.50
N GLU A 172 7.18 -0.48 18.48
CA GLU A 172 6.55 0.36 19.51
C GLU A 172 6.26 1.78 19.02
N LEU A 173 7.21 2.46 18.35
CA LEU A 173 7.00 3.82 17.89
C LEU A 173 5.94 3.92 16.80
N PRO A 174 5.87 3.04 15.78
CA PRO A 174 4.77 3.01 14.83
C PRO A 174 3.41 2.78 15.47
N SER A 175 3.33 1.88 16.44
CA SER A 175 2.10 1.59 17.17
C SER A 175 1.65 2.79 18.00
N LEU A 176 2.57 3.44 18.69
CA LEU A 176 2.30 4.66 19.46
C LEU A 176 1.90 5.83 18.55
N ALA A 177 2.56 6.00 17.40
CA ALA A 177 2.23 7.05 16.44
C ALA A 177 0.78 6.91 15.95
N ARG A 178 0.36 5.70 15.57
CA ARG A 178 -1.02 5.42 15.16
C ARG A 178 -2.01 5.63 16.29
N LEU A 179 -1.68 5.21 17.53
CA LEU A 179 -2.52 5.45 18.71
C LEU A 179 -2.73 6.94 18.96
N LEU A 180 -1.73 7.76 18.70
CA LEU A 180 -1.80 9.22 18.80
C LEU A 180 -2.52 9.88 17.60
N GLY A 181 -2.93 9.10 16.60
CA GLY A 181 -3.63 9.57 15.41
C GLY A 181 -2.71 10.19 14.35
N ASN A 182 -1.41 9.89 14.39
CA ASN A 182 -0.43 10.34 13.42
C ASN A 182 -0.15 9.26 12.36
N THR A 183 0.42 9.65 11.22
CA THR A 183 0.72 8.75 10.10
C THR A 183 2.19 8.33 10.13
N VAL A 184 2.45 7.02 10.15
CA VAL A 184 3.79 6.45 9.95
C VAL A 184 4.08 6.44 8.45
N ARG A 185 5.13 7.16 8.02
CA ARG A 185 5.54 7.27 6.62
C ARG A 185 6.50 6.16 6.21
N SER A 186 7.54 5.94 7.01
CA SER A 186 8.51 4.87 6.77
C SER A 186 9.09 4.30 8.07
N VAL A 187 9.58 3.07 7.98
CA VAL A 187 10.43 2.42 8.98
C VAL A 187 11.57 1.74 8.23
N GLU A 188 12.76 2.29 8.35
CA GLU A 188 13.92 1.87 7.60
C GLU A 188 14.99 1.36 8.56
N SER A 189 15.69 0.29 8.17
CA SER A 189 16.85 -0.21 8.89
C SER A 189 18.11 0.19 8.11
N LEU A 190 19.01 0.88 8.76
CA LEU A 190 20.29 1.28 8.17
C LEU A 190 21.33 0.19 8.33
N ASP A 191 22.38 0.21 7.50
CA ASP A 191 23.49 -0.74 7.52
C ASP A 191 24.30 -0.69 8.83
N ASP A 192 24.25 0.42 9.56
CA ASP A 192 24.90 0.62 10.85
C ASP A 192 24.06 0.15 12.06
N GLY A 193 22.94 -0.53 11.78
CA GLY A 193 22.02 -1.09 12.78
C GLY A 193 21.04 -0.10 13.38
N ARG A 194 21.04 1.17 12.95
CA ARG A 194 20.03 2.15 13.37
C ARG A 194 18.71 1.95 12.61
N LEU A 195 17.64 2.33 13.27
CA LEU A 195 16.30 2.45 12.68
C LEU A 195 15.99 3.91 12.41
N LEU A 196 15.50 4.22 11.23
CA LEU A 196 14.87 5.52 10.94
C LEU A 196 13.35 5.32 10.85
N ILE A 197 12.62 6.02 11.71
CA ILE A 197 11.17 5.96 11.77
C ILE A 197 10.63 7.35 11.47
N THR A 198 9.95 7.49 10.34
CA THR A 198 9.37 8.77 9.91
C THR A 198 7.88 8.80 10.21
N VAL A 199 7.46 9.77 10.99
CA VAL A 199 6.07 9.97 11.41
C VAL A 199 5.63 11.39 11.08
N GLU A 200 4.53 11.52 10.36
CA GLU A 200 3.88 12.80 10.10
C GLU A 200 2.86 13.10 11.18
N ARG A 201 2.89 14.35 11.67
CA ARG A 201 1.87 14.86 12.57
C ARG A 201 0.60 15.22 11.81
N VAL A 202 -0.51 14.55 12.17
CA VAL A 202 -1.84 14.77 11.55
C VAL A 202 -2.80 15.51 12.48
N LYS A 203 -2.53 15.47 13.78
CA LYS A 203 -3.37 16.12 14.83
C LYS A 203 -2.55 16.89 15.83
#